data_217b3caf1af77762385556d891663910
#
_entry.id   217b3caf1af77762385556d891663910
#
_cell.length_a   1.000
_cell.length_b   1.000
_cell.length_c   1.000
_cell.angle_alpha   90.00
_cell.angle_beta   90.00
_cell.angle_gamma   90.00
#
_symmetry.space_group_name_H-M   'P 1'
#
loop_
_entity.id
_entity.type
_entity.pdbx_description
1 polymer ?
#
loop_
_entity_poly.entity_id
_entity_poly.type
_entity_poly.pdbx_seq_one_letter_code
_entity_poly.pdbx_strand_id
1 'polypeptide(L)'
;MLLSRLVSYFRFHRCPWVIVAVVLSCAGASTAQDTGPRFKVVALAEAGGIHRPFVDAAKVWLHKLAEENAFSVDYIENSDKINDEFLSHYQLFIQLNYPPYGWTSTAVAAFTKYIEEGRGGWIGFHHATLLGEFDGYGIWPWFSQFMGGIRFTDYIPKFATATVVAEDPSHPVMKNVGGSFVVDQEEWYTYDKSPRPNVHVLAHVNEATYSPDTKTKMGDHPVIWTNEHYKARNVYIFMGHHPELLQNPAFTAIFRNAIFWAASQ
;
A
#
# COMPACT_ATOMS: atom_id res chain seq x y z
N MET A 1 -83.01 61.57 15.98
CA MET A 1 -82.75 62.67 15.05
C MET A 1 -81.76 62.12 14.01
N LEU A 2 -82.30 61.75 12.79
CA LEU A 2 -82.17 62.48 11.56
C LEU A 2 -80.63 62.65 11.20
N LEU A 3 -80.09 62.25 10.07
CA LEU A 3 -80.39 62.18 8.64
C LEU A 3 -79.32 61.34 7.98
N SER A 4 -79.54 60.36 7.26
CA SER A 4 -79.89 60.20 5.79
C SER A 4 -78.81 60.63 4.80
N ARG A 5 -78.62 59.71 3.82
CA ARG A 5 -78.14 59.93 2.50
C ARG A 5 -76.64 59.64 2.24
N LEU A 6 -76.19 59.02 1.14
CA LEU A 6 -76.75 58.64 -0.17
C LEU A 6 -75.81 57.59 -0.81
N VAL A 7 -76.41 56.71 -1.51
CA VAL A 7 -75.84 55.63 -2.38
C VAL A 7 -75.09 56.24 -3.57
N SER A 8 -74.04 55.67 -3.93
CA SER A 8 -73.58 55.69 -5.33
C SER A 8 -72.85 54.38 -5.69
N TYR A 9 -73.44 53.65 -6.55
CA TYR A 9 -72.99 52.41 -7.18
C TYR A 9 -71.95 52.73 -8.24
N PHE A 10 -70.73 52.27 -8.10
CA PHE A 10 -69.79 52.10 -9.20
C PHE A 10 -69.54 50.61 -9.47
N ARG A 11 -70.00 50.12 -10.55
CA ARG A 11 -69.69 48.79 -11.08
C ARG A 11 -68.35 48.82 -11.74
N PHE A 12 -67.37 48.15 -11.13
CA PHE A 12 -66.10 47.83 -11.79
C PHE A 12 -66.22 46.43 -12.42
N HIS A 13 -66.03 46.39 -13.72
CA HIS A 13 -65.87 45.17 -14.48
C HIS A 13 -64.55 44.50 -14.12
N ARG A 14 -64.61 43.29 -13.64
CA ARG A 14 -63.43 42.45 -13.40
C ARG A 14 -63.03 41.74 -14.71
N CYS A 15 -61.89 42.14 -15.29
CA CYS A 15 -61.20 41.36 -16.29
C CYS A 15 -60.37 40.26 -15.59
N PRO A 16 -60.50 38.98 -15.93
CA PRO A 16 -59.62 37.97 -15.35
C PRO A 16 -58.27 37.96 -16.09
N TRP A 17 -57.24 38.34 -15.40
CA TRP A 17 -55.88 38.11 -15.86
C TRP A 17 -55.55 36.64 -15.67
N VAL A 18 -55.41 35.90 -16.76
CA VAL A 18 -54.88 34.54 -16.76
C VAL A 18 -53.35 34.66 -16.65
N ILE A 19 -52.79 34.35 -15.47
CA ILE A 19 -51.37 34.21 -15.28
C ILE A 19 -50.97 32.83 -15.77
N VAL A 20 -50.38 32.76 -16.95
CA VAL A 20 -49.72 31.53 -17.45
C VAL A 20 -48.35 31.45 -16.78
N ALA A 21 -48.23 30.61 -15.74
CA ALA A 21 -46.96 30.27 -15.12
C ALA A 21 -46.23 29.30 -16.05
N VAL A 22 -45.22 29.80 -16.77
CA VAL A 22 -44.28 28.99 -17.51
C VAL A 22 -43.30 28.37 -16.52
N VAL A 23 -43.49 27.11 -16.16
CA VAL A 23 -42.53 26.32 -15.38
C VAL A 23 -41.38 25.92 -16.33
N LEU A 24 -40.28 26.68 -16.31
CA LEU A 24 -39.03 26.24 -16.91
C LEU A 24 -38.46 25.09 -16.07
N SER A 25 -38.68 23.87 -16.51
CA SER A 25 -37.99 22.68 -16.01
C SER A 25 -36.54 22.74 -16.48
N CYS A 26 -35.61 23.30 -15.65
CA CYS A 26 -34.21 23.10 -15.84
C CYS A 26 -33.89 21.62 -15.55
N ALA A 27 -33.88 20.79 -16.58
CA ALA A 27 -33.27 19.49 -16.55
C ALA A 27 -31.74 19.72 -16.36
N GLY A 28 -31.31 19.72 -15.10
CA GLY A 28 -29.90 19.69 -14.78
C GLY A 28 -29.31 18.40 -15.34
N ALA A 29 -28.56 18.47 -16.42
CA ALA A 29 -27.72 17.39 -16.87
C ALA A 29 -26.70 17.17 -15.75
N SER A 30 -26.93 16.13 -14.93
CA SER A 30 -25.94 15.61 -14.02
C SER A 30 -24.82 15.05 -14.89
N THR A 31 -23.78 15.84 -15.12
CA THR A 31 -22.54 15.31 -15.66
C THR A 31 -22.03 14.34 -14.61
N ALA A 32 -22.13 13.03 -14.90
CA ALA A 32 -21.40 12.03 -14.15
C ALA A 32 -19.93 12.49 -14.20
N GLN A 33 -19.39 12.99 -13.06
CA GLN A 33 -17.97 13.20 -12.92
C GLN A 33 -17.37 11.83 -13.13
N ASP A 34 -16.54 11.70 -14.16
CA ASP A 34 -15.65 10.57 -14.35
C ASP A 34 -14.65 10.60 -13.16
N THR A 35 -15.05 9.96 -12.09
CA THR A 35 -14.21 9.78 -10.91
C THR A 35 -13.26 8.63 -11.22
N GLY A 36 -12.23 8.92 -11.98
CA GLY A 36 -11.09 8.03 -12.13
C GLY A 36 -10.57 7.57 -10.76
N PRO A 37 -9.71 6.55 -10.70
CA PRO A 37 -9.22 6.04 -9.43
C PRO A 37 -8.49 7.15 -8.65
N ARG A 38 -8.64 7.15 -7.31
CA ARG A 38 -7.98 8.12 -6.41
C ARG A 38 -6.46 8.12 -6.58
N PHE A 39 -5.89 6.96 -6.83
CA PHE A 39 -4.48 6.75 -7.17
C PHE A 39 -4.32 5.40 -7.89
N LYS A 40 -3.17 5.23 -8.54
CA LYS A 40 -2.83 4.00 -9.26
C LYS A 40 -1.65 3.31 -8.61
N VAL A 41 -1.73 2.00 -8.53
CA VAL A 41 -0.71 1.11 -7.98
C VAL A 41 -0.18 0.21 -9.10
N VAL A 42 1.13 0.03 -9.16
CA VAL A 42 1.71 -1.09 -9.90
C VAL A 42 2.28 -2.11 -8.92
N ALA A 43 1.95 -3.38 -9.11
CA ALA A 43 2.50 -4.48 -8.32
C ALA A 43 3.39 -5.36 -9.21
N LEU A 44 4.70 -5.37 -8.92
CA LEU A 44 5.65 -6.32 -9.48
C LEU A 44 5.54 -7.60 -8.67
N ALA A 45 4.85 -8.59 -9.23
CA ALA A 45 4.46 -9.81 -8.54
C ALA A 45 5.32 -11.00 -9.00
N GLU A 46 5.85 -11.76 -8.05
CA GLU A 46 6.53 -13.01 -8.36
C GLU A 46 5.58 -13.97 -9.06
N ALA A 47 5.96 -14.45 -10.26
CA ALA A 47 5.08 -15.27 -11.11
C ALA A 47 5.11 -16.77 -10.76
N GLY A 48 6.10 -17.22 -9.98
CA GLY A 48 6.34 -18.62 -9.70
C GLY A 48 6.83 -18.92 -8.29
N GLY A 49 7.45 -20.10 -8.13
CA GLY A 49 8.06 -20.51 -6.87
C GLY A 49 7.07 -20.89 -5.77
N ILE A 50 7.63 -21.14 -4.60
CA ILE A 50 6.88 -21.59 -3.41
C ILE A 50 6.01 -20.49 -2.80
N HIS A 51 6.28 -19.20 -3.11
CA HIS A 51 5.54 -18.04 -2.62
C HIS A 51 4.32 -17.68 -3.47
N ARG A 52 4.13 -18.33 -4.62
CA ARG A 52 3.00 -18.07 -5.50
C ARG A 52 1.63 -18.12 -4.78
N PRO A 53 1.37 -19.06 -3.85
CA PRO A 53 0.09 -19.07 -3.12
C PRO A 53 -0.17 -17.77 -2.33
N PHE A 54 0.86 -17.20 -1.69
CA PHE A 54 0.73 -15.89 -1.03
C PHE A 54 0.46 -14.77 -2.05
N VAL A 55 1.22 -14.74 -3.15
CA VAL A 55 1.06 -13.71 -4.20
C VAL A 55 -0.35 -13.74 -4.81
N ASP A 56 -0.87 -14.93 -5.11
CA ASP A 56 -2.22 -15.10 -5.66
C ASP A 56 -3.29 -14.64 -4.65
N ALA A 57 -3.16 -15.02 -3.37
CA ALA A 57 -4.05 -14.56 -2.31
C ALA A 57 -3.96 -13.03 -2.11
N ALA A 58 -2.77 -12.47 -2.15
CA ALA A 58 -2.56 -11.03 -2.04
C ALA A 58 -3.17 -10.26 -3.21
N LYS A 59 -3.11 -10.79 -4.45
CA LYS A 59 -3.79 -10.20 -5.61
C LYS A 59 -5.31 -10.13 -5.40
N VAL A 60 -5.92 -11.21 -4.89
CA VAL A 60 -7.37 -11.24 -4.58
C VAL A 60 -7.71 -10.21 -3.51
N TRP A 61 -6.92 -10.16 -2.43
CA TRP A 61 -7.13 -9.21 -1.34
C TRP A 61 -6.95 -7.75 -1.81
N LEU A 62 -5.91 -7.46 -2.60
CA LEU A 62 -5.65 -6.13 -3.17
C LEU A 62 -6.78 -5.69 -4.11
N HIS A 63 -7.29 -6.60 -4.94
CA HIS A 63 -8.41 -6.29 -5.84
C HIS A 63 -9.64 -5.84 -5.05
N LYS A 64 -10.03 -6.60 -4.03
CA LYS A 64 -11.15 -6.24 -3.15
C LYS A 64 -10.93 -4.90 -2.46
N LEU A 65 -9.73 -4.69 -1.90
CA LEU A 65 -9.39 -3.42 -1.23
C LEU A 65 -9.45 -2.23 -2.21
N ALA A 66 -9.01 -2.44 -3.45
CA ALA A 66 -9.02 -1.42 -4.49
C ALA A 66 -10.44 -1.01 -4.88
N GLU A 67 -11.33 -1.99 -5.08
CA GLU A 67 -12.76 -1.74 -5.36
C GLU A 67 -13.43 -0.97 -4.22
N GLU A 68 -13.21 -1.38 -2.96
CA GLU A 68 -13.80 -0.76 -1.78
C GLU A 68 -13.30 0.69 -1.54
N ASN A 69 -12.14 1.06 -2.08
CA ASN A 69 -11.48 2.34 -1.79
C ASN A 69 -11.17 3.19 -3.02
N ALA A 70 -11.72 2.83 -4.18
CA ALA A 70 -11.59 3.57 -5.44
C ALA A 70 -10.15 3.85 -5.87
N PHE A 71 -9.25 2.86 -5.82
CA PHE A 71 -7.95 2.91 -6.47
C PHE A 71 -7.80 1.75 -7.47
N SER A 72 -6.78 1.78 -8.32
CA SER A 72 -6.53 0.70 -9.28
C SER A 72 -5.17 0.05 -9.05
N VAL A 73 -5.07 -1.24 -9.40
CA VAL A 73 -3.84 -2.02 -9.32
C VAL A 73 -3.57 -2.69 -10.65
N ASP A 74 -2.42 -2.37 -11.24
CA ASP A 74 -1.88 -3.06 -12.42
C ASP A 74 -0.80 -4.04 -11.96
N TYR A 75 -0.77 -5.23 -12.56
CA TYR A 75 0.19 -6.28 -12.22
C TYR A 75 1.18 -6.48 -13.36
N ILE A 76 2.46 -6.59 -13.00
CA ILE A 76 3.56 -6.99 -13.88
C ILE A 76 4.33 -8.14 -13.25
N GLU A 77 4.89 -9.03 -14.06
CA GLU A 77 5.58 -10.25 -13.60
C GLU A 77 7.10 -10.19 -13.79
N ASN A 78 7.59 -9.13 -14.42
CA ASN A 78 9.02 -8.86 -14.60
C ASN A 78 9.28 -7.35 -14.74
N SER A 79 10.54 -6.97 -14.79
CA SER A 79 10.96 -5.57 -14.86
C SER A 79 11.00 -4.95 -16.26
N ASP A 80 10.62 -5.68 -17.32
CA ASP A 80 10.84 -5.26 -18.71
C ASP A 80 10.11 -3.98 -19.09
N LYS A 81 8.92 -3.76 -18.52
CA LYS A 81 8.10 -2.56 -18.75
C LYS A 81 8.52 -1.35 -17.91
N ILE A 82 9.36 -1.57 -16.90
CA ILE A 82 9.70 -0.51 -15.92
C ILE A 82 10.66 0.47 -16.58
N ASN A 83 10.23 1.73 -16.70
CA ASN A 83 10.99 2.88 -17.12
C ASN A 83 10.39 4.16 -16.51
N ASP A 84 11.00 5.32 -16.72
CA ASP A 84 10.54 6.61 -16.16
C ASP A 84 9.10 6.96 -16.56
N GLU A 85 8.73 6.76 -17.82
CA GLU A 85 7.37 7.02 -18.32
C GLU A 85 6.36 6.08 -17.67
N PHE A 86 6.64 4.78 -17.67
CA PHE A 86 5.77 3.77 -17.04
C PHE A 86 5.52 4.11 -15.57
N LEU A 87 6.57 4.35 -14.79
CA LEU A 87 6.45 4.66 -13.36
C LEU A 87 5.74 5.99 -13.09
N SER A 88 5.76 6.95 -14.03
CA SER A 88 5.09 8.24 -13.86
C SER A 88 3.57 8.13 -13.71
N HIS A 89 2.98 7.01 -14.11
CA HIS A 89 1.55 6.77 -14.01
C HIS A 89 1.09 6.24 -12.64
N TYR A 90 2.03 5.89 -11.73
CA TYR A 90 1.71 5.21 -10.49
C TYR A 90 2.18 5.99 -9.26
N GLN A 91 1.32 6.11 -8.28
CA GLN A 91 1.60 6.73 -6.98
C GLN A 91 2.18 5.74 -5.98
N LEU A 92 2.07 4.44 -6.27
CA LEU A 92 2.60 3.39 -5.40
C LEU A 92 3.14 2.23 -6.23
N PHE A 93 4.34 1.77 -5.87
CA PHE A 93 4.96 0.54 -6.37
C PHE A 93 4.94 -0.51 -5.27
N ILE A 94 4.33 -1.67 -5.51
CA ILE A 94 4.36 -2.82 -4.61
C ILE A 94 5.29 -3.87 -5.20
N GLN A 95 6.36 -4.23 -4.48
CA GLN A 95 7.24 -5.34 -4.80
C GLN A 95 6.72 -6.58 -4.06
N LEU A 96 5.80 -7.30 -4.71
CA LEU A 96 5.06 -8.42 -4.14
C LEU A 96 5.87 -9.70 -4.29
N ASN A 97 6.73 -9.97 -3.33
CA ASN A 97 7.70 -11.07 -3.30
C ASN A 97 8.66 -11.13 -4.50
N TYR A 98 8.80 -10.09 -5.27
CA TYR A 98 9.75 -10.07 -6.38
C TYR A 98 11.16 -9.73 -5.87
N PRO A 99 12.19 -10.55 -6.19
CA PRO A 99 13.53 -10.31 -5.65
C PRO A 99 14.20 -9.08 -6.30
N PRO A 100 15.21 -8.47 -5.63
CA PRO A 100 15.93 -7.30 -6.15
C PRO A 100 17.09 -7.69 -7.09
N TYR A 101 16.94 -8.75 -7.86
CA TYR A 101 17.90 -9.18 -8.89
C TYR A 101 17.19 -9.56 -10.18
N GLY A 102 17.94 -9.65 -11.28
CA GLY A 102 17.38 -9.93 -12.59
C GLY A 102 16.57 -8.79 -13.21
N TRP A 103 16.68 -7.57 -12.66
CA TRP A 103 16.03 -6.39 -13.23
C TRP A 103 16.83 -5.87 -14.43
N THR A 104 16.14 -5.33 -15.44
CA THR A 104 16.81 -4.64 -16.56
C THR A 104 17.52 -3.39 -16.07
N SER A 105 18.59 -2.97 -16.72
CA SER A 105 19.31 -1.75 -16.37
C SER A 105 18.43 -0.49 -16.45
N THR A 106 17.50 -0.45 -17.39
CA THR A 106 16.50 0.62 -17.51
C THR A 106 15.58 0.64 -16.29
N ALA A 107 15.10 -0.51 -15.85
CA ALA A 107 14.25 -0.63 -14.67
C ALA A 107 14.99 -0.23 -13.38
N VAL A 108 16.24 -0.66 -13.23
CA VAL A 108 17.13 -0.26 -12.12
C VAL A 108 17.26 1.26 -12.04
N ALA A 109 17.57 1.93 -13.15
CA ALA A 109 17.73 3.38 -13.19
C ALA A 109 16.43 4.12 -12.89
N ALA A 110 15.32 3.70 -13.51
CA ALA A 110 14.02 4.33 -13.33
C ALA A 110 13.47 4.17 -11.90
N PHE A 111 13.61 2.96 -11.34
CA PHE A 111 13.16 2.68 -9.97
C PHE A 111 14.00 3.45 -8.94
N THR A 112 15.33 3.47 -9.08
CA THR A 112 16.23 4.27 -8.23
C THR A 112 15.76 5.74 -8.18
N LYS A 113 15.53 6.33 -9.34
CA LYS A 113 15.07 7.72 -9.46
C LYS A 113 13.66 7.93 -8.90
N TYR A 114 12.75 6.96 -9.10
CA TYR A 114 11.39 6.98 -8.55
C TYR A 114 11.41 7.09 -7.02
N ILE A 115 12.29 6.34 -6.37
CA ILE A 115 12.47 6.36 -4.91
C ILE A 115 13.21 7.60 -4.43
N GLU A 116 14.35 7.95 -5.05
CA GLU A 116 15.19 9.07 -4.60
C GLU A 116 14.51 10.43 -4.78
N GLU A 117 13.74 10.60 -5.84
CA GLU A 117 13.03 11.85 -6.11
C GLU A 117 11.66 11.93 -5.41
N GLY A 118 11.16 10.82 -4.83
CA GLY A 118 9.85 10.78 -4.18
C GLY A 118 8.70 10.87 -5.18
N ARG A 119 8.83 10.21 -6.33
CA ARG A 119 7.82 10.26 -7.39
C ARG A 119 6.57 9.44 -7.07
N GLY A 120 6.71 8.47 -6.18
CA GLY A 120 5.67 7.63 -5.65
C GLY A 120 6.20 6.76 -4.52
N GLY A 121 5.30 6.12 -3.75
CA GLY A 121 5.69 5.27 -2.62
C GLY A 121 6.11 3.86 -3.00
N TRP A 122 6.67 3.15 -2.03
CA TRP A 122 7.07 1.75 -2.21
C TRP A 122 6.67 0.88 -1.02
N ILE A 123 6.23 -0.34 -1.32
CA ILE A 123 6.03 -1.42 -0.35
C ILE A 123 6.74 -2.66 -0.87
N GLY A 124 7.61 -3.26 -0.05
CA GLY A 124 8.27 -4.52 -0.38
C GLY A 124 7.92 -5.63 0.60
N PHE A 125 7.81 -6.84 0.07
CA PHE A 125 7.55 -8.03 0.86
C PHE A 125 8.67 -9.04 0.72
N HIS A 126 8.95 -9.76 1.78
CA HIS A 126 9.74 -10.99 1.91
C HIS A 126 10.95 -11.05 0.96
N HIS A 127 10.80 -11.57 -0.26
CA HIS A 127 11.88 -11.66 -1.26
C HIS A 127 12.51 -10.32 -1.66
N ALA A 128 11.90 -9.19 -1.34
CA ALA A 128 12.53 -7.88 -1.59
C ALA A 128 13.84 -7.71 -0.81
N THR A 129 14.13 -8.55 0.18
CA THR A 129 15.41 -8.59 0.91
C THR A 129 16.31 -9.77 0.57
N LEU A 130 16.08 -10.49 -0.51
CA LEU A 130 17.05 -11.43 -1.07
C LEU A 130 18.24 -10.68 -1.68
N LEU A 131 19.03 -10.05 -0.83
CA LEU A 131 20.15 -9.17 -1.15
C LEU A 131 21.46 -9.95 -1.12
N GLY A 132 21.77 -10.62 -2.20
CA GLY A 132 22.93 -11.49 -2.33
C GLY A 132 23.34 -11.71 -3.79
N GLU A 133 24.01 -12.81 -4.00
CA GLU A 133 24.34 -13.31 -5.34
C GLU A 133 23.45 -14.53 -5.60
N PHE A 134 22.48 -14.38 -6.49
CA PHE A 134 21.49 -15.40 -6.79
C PHE A 134 21.35 -15.58 -8.29
N ASP A 135 21.23 -16.81 -8.76
CA ASP A 135 20.94 -17.16 -10.15
C ASP A 135 21.91 -16.53 -11.18
N GLY A 136 23.17 -16.27 -10.75
CA GLY A 136 24.18 -15.62 -11.59
C GLY A 136 24.11 -14.08 -11.60
N TYR A 137 23.19 -13.48 -10.87
CA TYR A 137 23.12 -12.04 -10.67
C TYR A 137 23.89 -11.60 -9.43
N GLY A 138 24.62 -10.48 -9.54
CA GLY A 138 25.26 -9.84 -8.39
C GLY A 138 24.26 -9.07 -7.53
N ILE A 139 24.66 -8.76 -6.30
CA ILE A 139 23.89 -7.89 -5.43
C ILE A 139 23.69 -6.50 -6.06
N TRP A 140 22.51 -5.92 -5.90
CA TRP A 140 22.23 -4.53 -6.26
C TRP A 140 22.60 -3.61 -5.07
N PRO A 141 23.79 -2.92 -5.09
CA PRO A 141 24.31 -2.23 -3.91
C PRO A 141 23.40 -1.09 -3.44
N TRP A 142 22.81 -0.34 -4.38
CA TRP A 142 21.87 0.73 -4.05
C TRP A 142 20.64 0.18 -3.31
N PHE A 143 20.08 -0.94 -3.76
CA PHE A 143 18.92 -1.54 -3.12
C PHE A 143 19.26 -2.09 -1.73
N SER A 144 20.47 -2.63 -1.54
CA SER A 144 20.96 -3.00 -0.21
C SER A 144 20.99 -1.77 0.72
N GLN A 145 21.53 -0.63 0.27
CA GLN A 145 21.50 0.62 1.06
C GLN A 145 20.06 1.08 1.34
N PHE A 146 19.17 0.98 0.37
CA PHE A 146 17.75 1.27 0.54
C PHE A 146 17.10 0.40 1.62
N MET A 147 17.51 -0.86 1.75
CA MET A 147 17.05 -1.79 2.80
C MET A 147 17.83 -1.70 4.11
N GLY A 148 18.64 -0.65 4.31
CA GLY A 148 19.40 -0.44 5.55
C GLY A 148 20.84 -0.98 5.51
N GLY A 149 21.36 -1.30 4.32
CA GLY A 149 22.73 -1.76 4.09
C GLY A 149 22.95 -3.23 4.43
N ILE A 150 21.91 -4.04 4.42
CA ILE A 150 21.95 -5.47 4.77
C ILE A 150 22.28 -6.35 3.57
N ARG A 151 22.74 -7.58 3.88
CA ARG A 151 22.86 -8.70 2.96
C ARG A 151 22.13 -9.91 3.55
N PHE A 152 21.42 -10.64 2.70
CA PHE A 152 20.84 -11.94 3.08
C PHE A 152 21.98 -12.92 3.39
N THR A 153 21.83 -13.70 4.45
CA THR A 153 22.80 -14.72 4.85
C THR A 153 22.22 -16.12 4.90
N ASP A 154 21.03 -16.28 5.49
CA ASP A 154 20.41 -17.58 5.69
C ASP A 154 18.93 -17.41 6.05
N TYR A 155 18.23 -18.53 6.20
CA TYR A 155 16.89 -18.62 6.75
C TYR A 155 16.79 -19.76 7.77
N ILE A 156 15.78 -19.73 8.61
CA ILE A 156 15.55 -20.79 9.58
C ILE A 156 15.25 -22.13 8.85
N PRO A 157 15.73 -23.28 9.37
CA PRO A 157 15.63 -24.56 8.66
C PRO A 157 14.22 -25.14 8.61
N LYS A 158 13.28 -24.59 9.40
CA LYS A 158 11.86 -24.94 9.41
C LYS A 158 11.06 -23.68 9.68
N PHE A 159 9.94 -23.53 9.00
CA PHE A 159 9.01 -22.45 9.30
C PHE A 159 8.65 -22.41 10.78
N ALA A 160 8.60 -21.24 11.35
CA ALA A 160 8.31 -21.05 12.76
C ALA A 160 7.25 -19.98 12.99
N THR A 161 6.31 -20.32 13.86
CA THR A 161 5.41 -19.33 14.46
C THR A 161 6.22 -18.45 15.41
N ALA A 162 5.97 -17.15 15.38
CA ALA A 162 6.64 -16.18 16.25
C ALA A 162 5.76 -14.98 16.58
N THR A 163 6.11 -14.29 17.67
CA THR A 163 5.49 -13.02 18.03
C THR A 163 6.26 -11.85 17.42
N VAL A 164 5.58 -11.03 16.65
CA VAL A 164 6.07 -9.73 16.19
C VAL A 164 5.62 -8.67 17.18
N VAL A 165 6.56 -7.81 17.60
CA VAL A 165 6.36 -6.76 18.59
C VAL A 165 6.49 -5.40 17.91
N ALA A 166 5.48 -4.54 18.08
CA ALA A 166 5.51 -3.18 17.57
C ALA A 166 6.50 -2.31 18.38
N GLU A 167 7.36 -1.57 17.70
CA GLU A 167 8.28 -0.61 18.33
C GLU A 167 7.78 0.83 18.21
N ASP A 168 7.16 1.18 17.08
CA ASP A 168 6.50 2.47 16.91
C ASP A 168 5.01 2.31 16.57
N PRO A 169 4.15 2.11 17.57
CA PRO A 169 2.71 2.01 17.36
C PRO A 169 2.05 3.33 16.93
N SER A 170 2.80 4.45 17.00
CA SER A 170 2.32 5.78 16.58
C SER A 170 2.46 6.01 15.08
N HIS A 171 3.34 5.26 14.41
CA HIS A 171 3.52 5.38 12.97
C HIS A 171 2.22 5.00 12.22
N PRO A 172 1.83 5.75 11.17
CA PRO A 172 0.57 5.49 10.43
C PRO A 172 0.41 4.05 9.94
N VAL A 173 1.49 3.39 9.53
CA VAL A 173 1.50 1.98 9.10
C VAL A 173 1.08 1.03 10.22
N MET A 174 1.42 1.35 11.47
CA MET A 174 1.13 0.51 12.64
C MET A 174 -0.20 0.85 13.33
N LYS A 175 -0.99 1.76 12.76
CA LYS A 175 -2.28 2.16 13.33
C LYS A 175 -3.24 0.98 13.46
N ASN A 176 -3.79 0.78 14.67
CA ASN A 176 -4.73 -0.30 15.02
C ASN A 176 -4.16 -1.73 14.92
N VAL A 177 -2.83 -1.88 14.91
CA VAL A 177 -2.17 -3.20 14.86
C VAL A 177 -2.06 -3.83 16.26
N GLY A 178 -1.99 -3.00 17.29
CA GLY A 178 -1.72 -3.43 18.67
C GLY A 178 -0.23 -3.44 19.00
N GLY A 179 0.11 -3.81 20.24
CA GLY A 179 1.51 -3.87 20.70
C GLY A 179 2.28 -5.08 20.22
N SER A 180 1.57 -6.15 19.86
CA SER A 180 2.18 -7.37 19.29
C SER A 180 1.13 -8.23 18.60
N PHE A 181 1.58 -9.11 17.70
CA PHE A 181 0.74 -10.10 17.03
C PHE A 181 1.55 -11.36 16.71
N VAL A 182 0.87 -12.48 16.53
CA VAL A 182 1.48 -13.76 16.19
C VAL A 182 1.47 -13.90 14.66
N VAL A 183 2.59 -14.37 14.12
CA VAL A 183 2.74 -14.79 12.73
C VAL A 183 3.01 -16.28 12.71
N ASP A 184 2.12 -17.03 12.05
CA ASP A 184 2.21 -18.47 12.00
C ASP A 184 3.08 -18.93 10.83
N GLN A 185 3.97 -19.91 11.11
CA GLN A 185 4.71 -20.67 10.11
C GLN A 185 5.42 -19.81 9.04
N GLU A 186 6.13 -18.75 9.46
CA GLU A 186 6.89 -17.90 8.53
C GLU A 186 8.32 -18.43 8.34
N GLU A 187 8.92 -18.12 7.18
CA GLU A 187 10.32 -18.38 6.86
C GLU A 187 11.17 -17.20 7.27
N TRP A 188 11.66 -17.20 8.51
CA TRP A 188 12.44 -16.09 9.05
C TRP A 188 13.86 -16.07 8.45
N TYR A 189 14.18 -15.02 7.67
CA TYR A 189 15.53 -14.78 7.14
C TYR A 189 16.48 -14.24 8.20
N THR A 190 17.75 -14.41 7.96
CA THR A 190 18.80 -13.69 8.68
C THR A 190 19.64 -12.87 7.73
N TYR A 191 20.17 -11.77 8.22
CA TYR A 191 21.02 -10.87 7.48
C TYR A 191 22.40 -10.79 8.14
N ASP A 192 23.40 -10.28 7.41
CA ASP A 192 24.77 -10.10 7.92
C ASP A 192 24.85 -9.13 9.10
N LYS A 193 23.83 -8.29 9.26
CA LYS A 193 23.68 -7.33 10.36
C LYS A 193 22.24 -6.84 10.47
N SER A 194 21.90 -6.20 11.60
CA SER A 194 20.60 -5.52 11.73
C SER A 194 20.55 -4.27 10.83
N PRO A 195 19.43 -3.99 10.16
CA PRO A 195 19.21 -2.75 9.40
C PRO A 195 19.04 -1.52 10.31
N ARG A 196 18.74 -1.72 11.59
CA ARG A 196 18.35 -0.69 12.58
C ARG A 196 19.16 0.62 12.56
N PRO A 197 20.50 0.62 12.41
CA PRO A 197 21.25 1.88 12.39
C PRO A 197 20.92 2.80 11.21
N ASN A 198 20.28 2.27 10.15
CA ASN A 198 20.07 2.96 8.89
C ASN A 198 18.58 3.06 8.49
N VAL A 199 17.67 2.61 9.36
CA VAL A 199 16.22 2.60 9.10
C VAL A 199 15.43 2.94 10.35
N HIS A 200 14.19 3.37 10.18
CA HIS A 200 13.23 3.51 11.27
C HIS A 200 12.46 2.19 11.42
N VAL A 201 12.74 1.46 12.51
CA VAL A 201 12.11 0.17 12.77
C VAL A 201 10.71 0.38 13.35
N LEU A 202 9.71 -0.23 12.72
CA LEU A 202 8.31 -0.21 13.17
C LEU A 202 7.94 -1.44 14.00
N ALA A 203 8.57 -2.59 13.70
CA ALA A 203 8.38 -3.82 14.45
C ALA A 203 9.58 -4.77 14.30
N HIS A 204 9.79 -5.61 15.32
CA HIS A 204 10.77 -6.70 15.29
C HIS A 204 10.10 -8.03 15.64
N VAL A 205 10.70 -9.15 15.25
CA VAL A 205 10.28 -10.47 15.72
C VAL A 205 11.00 -10.81 17.02
N ASN A 206 10.26 -11.30 18.00
CA ASN A 206 10.83 -11.85 19.24
C ASN A 206 11.28 -13.30 18.99
N GLU A 207 12.56 -13.48 18.67
CA GLU A 207 13.15 -14.78 18.36
C GLU A 207 13.10 -15.80 19.53
N ALA A 208 12.84 -15.34 20.75
CA ALA A 208 12.62 -16.25 21.90
C ALA A 208 11.27 -16.98 21.81
N THR A 209 10.37 -16.52 20.94
CA THR A 209 9.03 -17.12 20.73
C THR A 209 8.97 -18.07 19.54
N TYR A 210 10.08 -18.31 18.82
CA TYR A 210 10.09 -19.25 17.71
C TYR A 210 9.58 -20.64 18.11
N SER A 211 8.59 -21.12 17.36
CA SER A 211 8.04 -22.45 17.53
C SER A 211 7.85 -23.14 16.16
N PRO A 212 8.69 -24.15 15.82
CA PRO A 212 9.76 -24.72 16.63
C PRO A 212 10.94 -23.76 16.87
N ASP A 213 11.64 -23.90 17.99
CA ASP A 213 12.85 -23.13 18.25
C ASP A 213 13.99 -23.49 17.30
N THR A 214 14.86 -22.54 17.02
CA THR A 214 16.02 -22.68 16.13
C THR A 214 17.24 -21.98 16.70
N LYS A 215 18.43 -22.43 16.27
CA LYS A 215 19.71 -21.77 16.57
C LYS A 215 20.00 -20.62 15.59
N THR A 216 19.34 -20.60 14.43
CA THR A 216 19.48 -19.56 13.43
C THR A 216 18.70 -18.33 13.90
N LYS A 217 19.44 -17.35 14.45
CA LYS A 217 18.89 -16.13 15.07
C LYS A 217 19.81 -14.95 14.77
N MET A 218 19.23 -13.76 14.65
CA MET A 218 19.96 -12.50 14.52
C MET A 218 20.23 -11.81 15.87
N GLY A 219 19.37 -12.06 16.87
CA GLY A 219 19.34 -11.34 18.13
C GLY A 219 18.53 -10.04 18.04
N ASP A 220 18.99 -9.04 17.30
CA ASP A 220 18.18 -7.87 16.92
C ASP A 220 17.61 -8.10 15.51
N HIS A 221 16.29 -8.32 15.42
CA HIS A 221 15.65 -8.79 14.22
C HIS A 221 14.46 -7.91 13.79
N PRO A 222 14.70 -6.72 13.24
CA PRO A 222 13.66 -5.90 12.62
C PRO A 222 12.96 -6.66 11.47
N VAL A 223 11.64 -6.55 11.41
CA VAL A 223 10.82 -7.23 10.39
C VAL A 223 9.84 -6.28 9.68
N ILE A 224 9.63 -5.07 10.20
CA ILE A 224 8.90 -4.01 9.51
C ILE A 224 9.68 -2.71 9.76
N TRP A 225 10.02 -2.01 8.66
CA TRP A 225 10.73 -0.74 8.77
C TRP A 225 10.48 0.19 7.59
N THR A 226 10.79 1.46 7.79
CA THR A 226 10.86 2.50 6.75
C THR A 226 12.28 3.04 6.68
N ASN A 227 12.68 3.54 5.52
CA ASN A 227 13.96 4.23 5.35
C ASN A 227 13.72 5.70 5.02
N GLU A 228 13.85 6.56 6.02
CA GLU A 228 13.58 7.99 5.95
C GLU A 228 14.70 8.80 5.25
N HIS A 229 15.81 8.16 4.86
CA HIS A 229 16.86 8.79 4.06
C HIS A 229 16.47 9.00 2.60
N TYR A 230 15.35 8.41 2.16
CA TYR A 230 14.81 8.55 0.81
C TYR A 230 13.54 9.40 0.82
N LYS A 231 13.30 10.13 -0.28
CA LYS A 231 12.12 11.00 -0.39
C LYS A 231 10.81 10.22 -0.53
N ALA A 232 10.84 9.08 -1.23
CA ALA A 232 9.69 8.22 -1.35
C ALA A 232 9.29 7.64 0.01
N ARG A 233 8.03 7.73 0.39
CA ARG A 233 7.50 6.94 1.51
C ARG A 233 7.64 5.47 1.16
N ASN A 234 8.31 4.73 2.03
CA ASN A 234 8.65 3.35 1.76
C ASN A 234 8.46 2.51 3.01
N VAL A 235 8.02 1.28 2.83
CA VAL A 235 7.94 0.33 3.94
C VAL A 235 8.27 -1.07 3.45
N TYR A 236 9.14 -1.75 4.16
CA TYR A 236 9.38 -3.16 4.02
C TYR A 236 8.59 -3.93 5.07
N ILE A 237 7.90 -4.99 4.63
CA ILE A 237 7.12 -5.92 5.45
C ILE A 237 7.71 -7.31 5.20
N PHE A 238 8.38 -7.84 6.21
CA PHE A 238 9.12 -9.11 6.10
C PHE A 238 8.22 -10.27 5.70
N MET A 239 7.03 -10.40 6.33
CA MET A 239 6.12 -11.52 6.14
C MET A 239 5.60 -11.55 4.69
N GLY A 240 5.54 -12.74 4.12
CA GLY A 240 5.10 -12.91 2.73
C GLY A 240 5.16 -14.34 2.22
N HIS A 241 5.28 -15.32 3.09
CA HIS A 241 5.48 -16.71 2.66
C HIS A 241 4.17 -17.47 2.46
N HIS A 242 3.21 -17.32 3.36
CA HIS A 242 1.97 -18.10 3.36
C HIS A 242 0.70 -17.27 3.09
N PRO A 243 -0.28 -17.80 2.31
CA PRO A 243 -1.53 -17.11 2.01
C PRO A 243 -2.40 -16.83 3.24
N GLU A 244 -2.25 -17.62 4.33
CA GLU A 244 -2.94 -17.45 5.60
C GLU A 244 -2.63 -16.10 6.28
N LEU A 245 -1.53 -15.44 5.93
CA LEU A 245 -1.22 -14.07 6.37
C LEU A 245 -2.36 -13.09 6.03
N LEU A 246 -3.06 -13.29 4.90
CA LEU A 246 -4.19 -12.45 4.51
C LEU A 246 -5.45 -12.67 5.38
N GLN A 247 -5.42 -13.65 6.29
CA GLN A 247 -6.44 -13.87 7.32
C GLN A 247 -6.01 -13.29 8.69
N ASN A 248 -4.73 -12.91 8.84
CA ASN A 248 -4.22 -12.26 10.05
C ASN A 248 -4.65 -10.78 10.07
N PRO A 249 -5.48 -10.35 11.05
CA PRO A 249 -6.01 -8.98 11.06
C PRO A 249 -4.92 -7.92 11.28
N ALA A 250 -3.84 -8.24 12.00
CA ALA A 250 -2.72 -7.33 12.18
C ALA A 250 -1.94 -7.14 10.88
N PHE A 251 -1.63 -8.24 10.18
CA PHE A 251 -0.95 -8.19 8.88
C PHE A 251 -1.76 -7.40 7.84
N THR A 252 -3.06 -7.69 7.71
CA THR A 252 -3.92 -6.98 6.74
C THR A 252 -4.11 -5.51 7.10
N ALA A 253 -4.13 -5.16 8.39
CA ALA A 253 -4.13 -3.76 8.83
C ALA A 253 -2.83 -3.05 8.44
N ILE A 254 -1.66 -3.67 8.69
CA ILE A 254 -0.35 -3.13 8.27
C ILE A 254 -0.31 -2.92 6.76
N PHE A 255 -0.67 -3.92 5.98
CA PHE A 255 -0.65 -3.84 4.52
C PHE A 255 -1.59 -2.74 3.99
N ARG A 256 -2.82 -2.71 4.49
CA ARG A 256 -3.78 -1.64 4.17
C ARG A 256 -3.24 -0.25 4.52
N ASN A 257 -2.74 -0.08 5.72
CA ASN A 257 -2.21 1.20 6.20
C ASN A 257 -1.00 1.64 5.36
N ALA A 258 -0.10 0.70 5.03
CA ALA A 258 1.06 0.94 4.18
C ALA A 258 0.66 1.48 2.80
N ILE A 259 -0.37 0.88 2.17
CA ILE A 259 -0.88 1.32 0.86
C ILE A 259 -1.32 2.78 0.91
N PHE A 260 -2.18 3.14 1.88
CA PHE A 260 -2.71 4.51 1.95
C PHE A 260 -1.66 5.52 2.40
N TRP A 261 -0.75 5.12 3.29
CA TRP A 261 0.33 5.99 3.73
C TRP A 261 1.37 6.24 2.62
N ALA A 262 1.80 5.20 1.93
CA ALA A 262 2.83 5.32 0.90
C ALA A 262 2.30 5.96 -0.40
N ALA A 263 1.01 5.78 -0.74
CA ALA A 263 0.42 6.42 -1.91
C ALA A 263 0.09 7.91 -1.72
N SER A 264 0.06 8.42 -0.47
CA SER A 264 -0.28 9.82 -0.17
C SER A 264 0.96 10.69 0.02
N GLN A 265 1.78 10.80 -1.00
CA GLN A 265 2.99 11.66 -0.99
C GLN A 265 2.66 13.12 -1.26
#